data_d9ed6dea830d258b4fbc477f9fa398fa
#
_entry.id   d9ed6dea830d258b4fbc477f9fa398fa
#
_cell.length_a   1.000
_cell.length_b   1.000
_cell.length_c   1.000
_cell.angle_alpha   90.00
_cell.angle_beta   90.00
_cell.angle_gamma   90.00
#
_symmetry.space_group_name_H-M   'P 1'
#
loop_
_entity.id
_entity.type
_entity.pdbx_description
1 polymer ?
#
loop_
_entity_poly.entity_id
_entity_poly.type
_entity_poly.pdbx_seq_one_letter_code
_entity_poly.pdbx_strand_id
1 'polypeptide(L)'
;MYNNIVNNEEQNNNSINHSTTNRVIHDAVQATGHVIGQTVHAVGDGAKVVGHEVVAVEKKAKNFWHMLGPGLTTGASDDDPSGIATYSQTGAQYGFKLIWLSLFTFPLMASIQEMCARIGMITGQGLAANIRQYHSRTAIYICTFLLLAANIFNIGADFGAMTKALQLIFPSFPFGPTVIFFGVSGLLMQIFMSYGRYAKYLKYLALVLFSYVITAFYVQIDWNSVLYYTVVPHFDFSKDQILLVCGILGTTISPYLFFWQTSQEIEEKQLAQGIANGVAPGDVETGTKMPASTAKEIKNMRVDIWSGMFISNMAMFFIIAVCSATLFSHGVTNIGTAADAAAALRPFAGEFAYLLFTIGIIGVGLLAVPVLAGSAAYAVSESFGWKFGLNRRLKEAKAFYGIISLAVIVGIGLNFIGLDPIKALIYSAVLNGIVAPVILYFIVRLSSREDVMGNNKNKRLTNIVGWVTVVFMGVTALATIYTLFS
;
A
#
# COMPACT_ATOMS: atom_id res chain seq x y z
N MET A 1 64.31 -33.92 -79.13
CA MET A 1 63.14 -33.04 -79.37
C MET A 1 61.95 -33.43 -78.50
N TYR A 2 61.91 -34.63 -77.91
CA TYR A 2 60.72 -35.12 -77.11
C TYR A 2 60.78 -34.68 -75.66
N ASN A 3 61.94 -34.44 -75.05
CA ASN A 3 62.12 -34.05 -73.67
C ASN A 3 61.80 -32.56 -73.35
N ASN A 4 61.71 -31.70 -74.35
CA ASN A 4 61.37 -30.27 -74.14
C ASN A 4 59.89 -29.95 -74.19
N ILE A 5 59.03 -30.87 -74.66
CA ILE A 5 57.62 -30.67 -74.76
C ILE A 5 56.93 -31.09 -73.41
N VAL A 6 57.41 -32.14 -72.78
CA VAL A 6 56.85 -32.64 -71.51
C VAL A 6 57.13 -31.69 -70.36
N ASN A 7 58.35 -31.08 -70.31
CA ASN A 7 58.66 -30.12 -69.21
C ASN A 7 57.93 -28.76 -69.35
N ASN A 8 57.45 -28.37 -70.50
CA ASN A 8 56.67 -27.13 -70.69
C ASN A 8 55.19 -27.31 -70.32
N GLU A 9 54.64 -28.51 -70.51
CA GLU A 9 53.26 -28.80 -70.10
C GLU A 9 53.09 -28.96 -68.55
N GLU A 10 54.08 -29.56 -67.86
CA GLU A 10 54.07 -29.67 -66.37
C GLU A 10 54.29 -28.30 -65.70
N GLN A 11 55.15 -27.42 -66.25
CA GLN A 11 55.32 -26.06 -65.68
C GLN A 11 54.07 -25.18 -65.89
N ASN A 12 53.36 -25.31 -67.02
CA ASN A 12 52.20 -24.53 -67.35
C ASN A 12 50.96 -25.01 -66.53
N ASN A 13 50.79 -26.31 -66.29
CA ASN A 13 49.75 -26.85 -65.51
C ASN A 13 49.92 -26.53 -64.00
N ASN A 14 51.14 -26.52 -63.46
CA ASN A 14 51.43 -26.14 -62.09
C ASN A 14 51.19 -24.64 -61.80
N SER A 15 51.52 -23.77 -62.79
CA SER A 15 51.31 -22.33 -62.63
C SER A 15 49.81 -21.93 -62.70
N ILE A 16 49.02 -22.60 -63.53
CA ILE A 16 47.56 -22.37 -63.65
C ILE A 16 46.82 -22.88 -62.40
N ASN A 17 47.22 -24.06 -61.85
CA ASN A 17 46.60 -24.62 -60.68
C ASN A 17 46.88 -23.76 -59.40
N HIS A 18 48.11 -23.26 -59.22
CA HIS A 18 48.47 -22.40 -58.10
C HIS A 18 47.77 -21.03 -58.15
N SER A 19 47.57 -20.45 -59.33
CA SER A 19 46.86 -19.15 -59.41
C SER A 19 45.37 -19.27 -59.18
N THR A 20 44.76 -20.37 -59.61
CA THR A 20 43.33 -20.62 -59.42
C THR A 20 43.03 -20.97 -57.99
N THR A 21 43.86 -21.82 -57.35
CA THR A 21 43.71 -22.19 -55.90
C THR A 21 43.93 -20.98 -55.03
N ASN A 22 44.92 -20.11 -55.30
CA ASN A 22 45.10 -18.91 -54.45
C ASN A 22 43.93 -17.90 -54.60
N ARG A 23 43.36 -17.79 -55.85
CA ARG A 23 42.16 -16.95 -56.03
C ARG A 23 40.96 -17.46 -55.26
N VAL A 24 40.68 -18.77 -55.31
CA VAL A 24 39.53 -19.38 -54.56
C VAL A 24 39.72 -19.23 -53.06
N ILE A 25 40.95 -19.40 -52.55
CA ILE A 25 41.25 -19.19 -51.12
C ILE A 25 41.10 -17.71 -50.75
N HIS A 26 41.57 -16.79 -51.58
CA HIS A 26 41.42 -15.36 -51.32
C HIS A 26 39.95 -14.92 -51.33
N ASP A 27 39.14 -15.39 -52.27
CA ASP A 27 37.72 -15.08 -52.38
C ASP A 27 36.93 -15.70 -51.21
N ALA A 28 37.29 -16.92 -50.79
CA ALA A 28 36.70 -17.59 -49.62
C ALA A 28 37.05 -16.85 -48.31
N VAL A 29 38.27 -16.37 -48.15
CA VAL A 29 38.69 -15.57 -46.97
C VAL A 29 38.00 -14.22 -46.91
N GLN A 30 37.85 -13.54 -48.08
CA GLN A 30 37.10 -12.29 -48.15
C GLN A 30 35.61 -12.49 -47.85
N ALA A 31 34.99 -13.52 -48.46
CA ALA A 31 33.58 -13.85 -48.21
C ALA A 31 33.34 -14.18 -46.73
N THR A 32 34.22 -14.97 -46.09
CA THR A 32 34.13 -15.31 -44.68
C THR A 32 34.34 -14.08 -43.78
N GLY A 33 35.31 -13.22 -44.13
CA GLY A 33 35.53 -11.96 -43.43
C GLY A 33 34.33 -11.01 -43.49
N HIS A 34 33.66 -10.97 -44.66
CA HIS A 34 32.46 -10.15 -44.82
C HIS A 34 31.25 -10.68 -44.02
N VAL A 35 31.05 -12.00 -43.99
CA VAL A 35 30.00 -12.63 -43.19
C VAL A 35 30.25 -12.45 -41.69
N ILE A 36 31.49 -12.65 -41.23
CA ILE A 36 31.87 -12.41 -39.83
C ILE A 36 31.66 -10.94 -39.46
N GLY A 37 32.08 -10.01 -40.33
CA GLY A 37 31.87 -8.58 -40.10
C GLY A 37 30.40 -8.20 -40.00
N GLN A 38 29.54 -8.71 -40.87
CA GLN A 38 28.08 -8.47 -40.79
C GLN A 38 27.46 -9.09 -39.56
N THR A 39 27.89 -10.29 -39.17
CA THR A 39 27.38 -10.96 -37.96
C THR A 39 27.78 -10.21 -36.65
N VAL A 40 29.04 -9.74 -36.61
CA VAL A 40 29.53 -8.95 -35.47
C VAL A 40 28.82 -7.60 -35.38
N HIS A 41 28.55 -6.93 -36.52
CA HIS A 41 27.75 -5.70 -36.55
C HIS A 41 26.32 -5.94 -36.12
N ALA A 42 25.65 -7.00 -36.58
CA ALA A 42 24.29 -7.33 -36.20
C ALA A 42 24.18 -7.66 -34.71
N VAL A 43 25.14 -8.39 -34.14
CA VAL A 43 25.20 -8.68 -32.69
C VAL A 43 25.49 -7.42 -31.89
N GLY A 44 26.39 -6.55 -32.39
CA GLY A 44 26.69 -5.26 -31.75
C GLY A 44 25.50 -4.29 -31.74
N ASP A 45 24.72 -4.24 -32.81
CA ASP A 45 23.53 -3.41 -32.89
C ASP A 45 22.38 -3.99 -32.07
N GLY A 46 22.22 -5.31 -32.05
CA GLY A 46 21.26 -5.98 -31.13
C GLY A 46 21.60 -5.72 -29.67
N ALA A 47 22.86 -5.79 -29.28
CA ALA A 47 23.30 -5.48 -27.90
C ALA A 47 23.09 -3.99 -27.56
N LYS A 48 23.27 -3.07 -28.49
CA LYS A 48 22.96 -1.63 -28.27
C LYS A 48 21.46 -1.38 -28.11
N VAL A 49 20.61 -2.03 -28.93
CA VAL A 49 19.13 -1.91 -28.79
C VAL A 49 18.67 -2.44 -27.45
N VAL A 50 19.12 -3.62 -27.04
CA VAL A 50 18.80 -4.19 -25.72
C VAL A 50 19.34 -3.29 -24.60
N GLY A 51 20.56 -2.77 -24.71
CA GLY A 51 21.11 -1.82 -23.76
C GLY A 51 20.29 -0.53 -23.64
N HIS A 52 19.83 0.04 -24.78
CA HIS A 52 18.96 1.22 -24.78
C HIS A 52 17.57 0.94 -24.16
N GLU A 53 16.99 -0.22 -24.42
CA GLU A 53 15.71 -0.60 -23.80
C GLU A 53 15.87 -0.82 -22.30
N VAL A 54 16.92 -1.50 -21.84
CA VAL A 54 17.19 -1.70 -20.41
C VAL A 54 17.40 -0.36 -19.70
N VAL A 55 18.19 0.55 -20.27
CA VAL A 55 18.39 1.91 -19.71
C VAL A 55 17.10 2.71 -19.72
N ALA A 56 16.27 2.58 -20.77
CA ALA A 56 14.98 3.24 -20.83
C ALA A 56 13.99 2.69 -19.79
N VAL A 57 13.99 1.38 -19.55
CA VAL A 57 13.18 0.73 -18.50
C VAL A 57 13.67 1.16 -17.11
N GLU A 58 14.98 1.16 -16.87
CA GLU A 58 15.58 1.62 -15.61
C GLU A 58 15.24 3.09 -15.34
N LYS A 59 15.36 3.96 -16.34
CA LYS A 59 14.99 5.38 -16.23
C LYS A 59 13.49 5.57 -15.98
N LYS A 60 12.64 4.78 -16.65
CA LYS A 60 11.19 4.77 -16.39
C LYS A 60 10.87 4.28 -14.99
N ALA A 61 11.48 3.19 -14.54
CA ALA A 61 11.33 2.67 -13.19
C ALA A 61 11.79 3.69 -12.15
N LYS A 62 12.97 4.30 -12.32
CA LYS A 62 13.48 5.34 -11.43
C LYS A 62 12.56 6.56 -11.38
N ASN A 63 12.06 7.01 -12.53
CA ASN A 63 11.08 8.11 -12.58
C ASN A 63 9.76 7.73 -11.91
N PHE A 64 9.29 6.49 -12.05
CA PHE A 64 8.11 5.98 -11.37
C PHE A 64 8.31 5.99 -9.84
N TRP A 65 9.45 5.47 -9.35
CA TRP A 65 9.80 5.51 -7.91
C TRP A 65 9.89 6.92 -7.33
N HIS A 66 10.37 7.88 -8.11
CA HIS A 66 10.39 9.30 -7.71
C HIS A 66 9.02 9.98 -7.77
N MET A 67 8.06 9.41 -8.49
CA MET A 67 6.70 9.92 -8.61
C MET A 67 5.79 9.41 -7.49
N LEU A 68 6.20 8.33 -6.79
CA LEU A 68 5.45 7.75 -5.69
C LEU A 68 5.61 8.60 -4.42
N GLY A 69 4.50 9.11 -3.94
CA GLY A 69 4.39 10.07 -2.84
C GLY A 69 3.47 9.56 -1.72
N PRO A 70 2.52 10.39 -1.26
CA PRO A 70 1.61 10.05 -0.17
C PRO A 70 0.75 8.83 -0.45
N GLY A 71 0.38 8.58 -1.71
CA GLY A 71 -0.46 7.46 -2.10
C GLY A 71 0.19 6.11 -1.84
N LEU A 72 1.49 5.97 -2.14
CA LEU A 72 2.23 4.75 -1.81
C LEU A 72 2.35 4.55 -0.30
N THR A 73 2.63 5.63 0.44
CA THR A 73 2.73 5.57 1.91
C THR A 73 1.39 5.21 2.53
N THR A 74 0.30 5.76 2.01
CA THR A 74 -1.07 5.44 2.42
C THR A 74 -1.38 3.97 2.14
N GLY A 75 -1.06 3.45 0.94
CA GLY A 75 -1.21 2.04 0.62
C GLY A 75 -0.40 1.10 1.52
N ALA A 76 0.84 1.47 1.85
CA ALA A 76 1.67 0.70 2.79
C ALA A 76 1.15 0.74 4.23
N SER A 77 0.40 1.79 4.61
CA SER A 77 -0.21 1.93 5.95
C SER A 77 -1.61 1.32 6.03
N ASP A 78 -2.20 0.98 4.89
CA ASP A 78 -3.49 0.31 4.77
C ASP A 78 -3.40 -1.16 5.23
N ASP A 79 -2.28 -1.81 4.95
CA ASP A 79 -1.97 -3.16 5.41
C ASP A 79 -1.42 -3.15 6.85
N ASP A 80 -2.13 -2.52 7.77
CA ASP A 80 -1.79 -2.49 9.19
C ASP A 80 -1.95 -3.88 9.85
N PRO A 81 -1.55 -4.07 11.11
CA PRO A 81 -1.75 -5.35 11.81
C PRO A 81 -3.20 -5.83 11.80
N SER A 82 -4.19 -4.91 11.79
CA SER A 82 -5.61 -5.28 11.75
C SER A 82 -6.01 -5.87 10.40
N GLY A 83 -5.45 -5.35 9.29
CA GLY A 83 -5.60 -5.89 7.96
C GLY A 83 -5.02 -7.30 7.85
N ILE A 84 -3.76 -7.48 8.27
CA ILE A 84 -3.10 -8.80 8.22
C ILE A 84 -3.90 -9.83 9.03
N ALA A 85 -4.36 -9.49 10.23
CA ALA A 85 -5.15 -10.41 11.06
C ALA A 85 -6.49 -10.76 10.39
N THR A 86 -7.19 -9.77 9.85
CA THR A 86 -8.50 -9.95 9.21
C THR A 86 -8.39 -10.78 7.92
N TYR A 87 -7.38 -10.52 7.08
CA TYR A 87 -7.14 -11.29 5.86
C TYR A 87 -6.70 -12.72 6.15
N SER A 88 -5.83 -12.90 7.16
CA SER A 88 -5.39 -14.22 7.60
C SER A 88 -6.57 -15.03 8.16
N GLN A 89 -7.41 -14.43 9.02
CA GLN A 89 -8.62 -15.05 9.54
C GLN A 89 -9.60 -15.42 8.41
N THR A 90 -9.74 -14.54 7.41
CA THR A 90 -10.59 -14.80 6.24
C THR A 90 -10.15 -16.06 5.49
N GLY A 91 -8.85 -16.15 5.18
CA GLY A 91 -8.28 -17.31 4.50
C GLY A 91 -8.40 -18.59 5.33
N ALA A 92 -8.13 -18.50 6.64
CA ALA A 92 -8.20 -19.65 7.56
C ALA A 92 -9.63 -20.15 7.77
N GLN A 93 -10.63 -19.28 7.83
CA GLN A 93 -12.00 -19.65 8.18
C GLN A 93 -12.84 -20.03 6.96
N TYR A 94 -12.69 -19.30 5.85
CA TYR A 94 -13.55 -19.43 4.68
C TYR A 94 -12.83 -19.97 3.44
N GLY A 95 -11.54 -20.28 3.54
CA GLY A 95 -10.76 -20.68 2.38
C GLY A 95 -10.78 -19.59 1.31
N PHE A 96 -10.93 -19.97 0.05
CA PHE A 96 -10.96 -19.02 -1.07
C PHE A 96 -12.31 -18.31 -1.25
N LYS A 97 -13.37 -18.65 -0.50
CA LYS A 97 -14.74 -18.17 -0.74
C LYS A 97 -14.88 -16.64 -0.72
N LEU A 98 -14.06 -15.93 0.03
CA LEU A 98 -14.10 -14.47 0.17
C LEU A 98 -12.98 -13.72 -0.59
N ILE A 99 -12.15 -14.43 -1.36
CA ILE A 99 -11.03 -13.83 -2.09
C ILE A 99 -11.48 -12.82 -3.16
N TRP A 100 -12.72 -12.92 -3.67
CA TRP A 100 -13.32 -11.96 -4.59
C TRP A 100 -13.36 -10.54 -4.05
N LEU A 101 -13.37 -10.39 -2.72
CA LEU A 101 -13.34 -9.06 -2.09
C LEU A 101 -12.08 -8.29 -2.48
N SER A 102 -10.92 -8.94 -2.66
CA SER A 102 -9.70 -8.25 -3.07
C SER A 102 -9.82 -7.60 -4.44
N LEU A 103 -10.47 -8.27 -5.41
CA LEU A 103 -10.72 -7.70 -6.74
C LEU A 103 -11.78 -6.59 -6.68
N PHE A 104 -12.83 -6.80 -5.89
CA PHE A 104 -13.96 -5.88 -5.81
C PHE A 104 -13.64 -4.60 -5.04
N THR A 105 -12.90 -4.70 -3.93
CA THR A 105 -12.58 -3.54 -3.09
C THR A 105 -11.55 -2.62 -3.72
N PHE A 106 -10.65 -3.11 -4.57
CA PHE A 106 -9.62 -2.31 -5.20
C PHE A 106 -10.13 -1.04 -5.89
N PRO A 107 -11.06 -1.11 -6.87
CA PRO A 107 -11.57 0.10 -7.52
C PRO A 107 -12.39 1.00 -6.57
N LEU A 108 -13.02 0.43 -5.55
CA LEU A 108 -13.76 1.19 -4.54
C LEU A 108 -12.82 2.04 -3.70
N MET A 109 -11.80 1.41 -3.07
CA MET A 109 -10.85 2.11 -2.22
C MET A 109 -10.01 3.12 -3.01
N ALA A 110 -9.48 2.75 -4.18
CA ALA A 110 -8.66 3.62 -5.01
C ALA A 110 -9.44 4.88 -5.45
N SER A 111 -10.74 4.72 -5.81
CA SER A 111 -11.60 5.85 -6.17
C SER A 111 -11.86 6.78 -4.98
N ILE A 112 -12.11 6.26 -3.79
CA ILE A 112 -12.34 7.07 -2.59
C ILE A 112 -11.06 7.80 -2.17
N GLN A 113 -9.92 7.12 -2.17
CA GLN A 113 -8.63 7.76 -1.86
C GLN A 113 -8.28 8.85 -2.89
N GLU A 114 -8.57 8.63 -4.19
CA GLU A 114 -8.42 9.67 -5.22
C GLU A 114 -9.34 10.87 -4.95
N MET A 115 -10.59 10.65 -4.51
CA MET A 115 -11.49 11.75 -4.12
C MET A 115 -10.91 12.55 -2.96
N CYS A 116 -10.39 11.89 -1.92
CA CYS A 116 -9.79 12.53 -0.75
C CYS A 116 -8.59 13.39 -1.13
N ALA A 117 -7.62 12.83 -1.86
CA ALA A 117 -6.45 13.55 -2.34
C ALA A 117 -6.83 14.75 -3.20
N ARG A 118 -7.78 14.57 -4.13
CA ARG A 118 -8.26 15.63 -5.02
C ARG A 118 -8.96 16.74 -4.26
N ILE A 119 -9.75 16.43 -3.21
CA ILE A 119 -10.33 17.44 -2.30
C ILE A 119 -9.20 18.28 -1.69
N GLY A 120 -8.18 17.64 -1.10
CA GLY A 120 -7.04 18.33 -0.50
C GLY A 120 -6.31 19.23 -1.50
N MET A 121 -5.95 18.69 -2.67
CA MET A 121 -5.21 19.42 -3.71
C MET A 121 -5.96 20.63 -4.27
N ILE A 122 -7.29 20.53 -4.40
CA ILE A 122 -8.11 21.59 -5.01
C ILE A 122 -8.49 22.65 -4.00
N THR A 123 -8.92 22.24 -2.80
CA THR A 123 -9.38 23.17 -1.77
C THR A 123 -8.26 23.79 -0.95
N GLY A 124 -7.10 23.12 -0.88
CA GLY A 124 -6.00 23.49 0.04
C GLY A 124 -6.37 23.29 1.52
N GLN A 125 -7.44 22.55 1.80
CA GLN A 125 -7.95 22.29 3.14
C GLN A 125 -8.16 20.80 3.35
N GLY A 126 -7.93 20.34 4.58
CA GLY A 126 -8.15 18.96 4.96
C GLY A 126 -9.63 18.56 4.93
N LEU A 127 -9.88 17.25 5.04
CA LEU A 127 -11.23 16.71 4.91
C LEU A 127 -12.19 17.26 5.97
N ALA A 128 -11.74 17.34 7.24
CA ALA A 128 -12.57 17.86 8.32
C ALA A 128 -12.88 19.34 8.16
N ALA A 129 -11.91 20.14 7.69
CA ALA A 129 -12.14 21.56 7.41
C ALA A 129 -13.17 21.77 6.30
N ASN A 130 -13.12 20.96 5.24
CA ASN A 130 -14.12 20.97 4.16
C ASN A 130 -15.51 20.55 4.68
N ILE A 131 -15.61 19.48 5.46
CA ILE A 131 -16.91 19.09 6.06
C ILE A 131 -17.44 20.22 6.94
N ARG A 132 -16.62 20.85 7.77
CA ARG A 132 -17.00 21.98 8.63
C ARG A 132 -17.52 23.19 7.82
N GLN A 133 -16.91 23.45 6.66
CA GLN A 133 -17.26 24.61 5.84
C GLN A 133 -18.57 24.41 5.08
N TYR A 134 -18.84 23.20 4.58
CA TYR A 134 -19.93 22.93 3.66
C TYR A 134 -21.09 22.13 4.26
N HIS A 135 -20.98 21.67 5.51
CA HIS A 135 -21.99 20.90 6.23
C HIS A 135 -22.21 21.43 7.66
N SER A 136 -23.14 20.81 8.40
CA SER A 136 -23.44 21.23 9.77
C SER A 136 -22.29 20.95 10.75
N ARG A 137 -22.20 21.75 11.81
CA ARG A 137 -21.23 21.52 12.90
C ARG A 137 -21.42 20.16 13.56
N THR A 138 -22.66 19.71 13.68
CA THR A 138 -22.98 18.39 14.25
C THR A 138 -22.40 17.27 13.39
N ALA A 139 -22.48 17.38 12.05
CA ALA A 139 -21.93 16.36 11.14
C ALA A 139 -20.42 16.18 11.33
N ILE A 140 -19.67 17.29 11.38
CA ILE A 140 -18.21 17.21 11.56
C ILE A 140 -17.85 16.64 12.96
N TYR A 141 -18.53 17.02 14.01
CA TYR A 141 -18.24 16.49 15.35
C TYR A 141 -18.56 15.01 15.47
N ILE A 142 -19.62 14.51 14.82
CA ILE A 142 -19.93 13.08 14.74
C ILE A 142 -18.81 12.36 13.98
N CYS A 143 -18.43 12.81 12.78
CA CYS A 143 -17.36 12.20 12.00
C CYS A 143 -16.03 12.16 12.78
N THR A 144 -15.67 13.28 13.40
CA THR A 144 -14.41 13.39 14.15
C THR A 144 -14.41 12.49 15.40
N PHE A 145 -15.51 12.44 16.12
CA PHE A 145 -15.63 11.57 17.31
C PHE A 145 -15.55 10.08 16.93
N LEU A 146 -16.31 9.67 15.91
CA LEU A 146 -16.30 8.29 15.42
C LEU A 146 -14.89 7.88 14.93
N LEU A 147 -14.23 8.76 14.15
CA LEU A 147 -12.86 8.52 13.69
C LEU A 147 -11.88 8.42 14.86
N LEU A 148 -11.94 9.37 15.80
CA LEU A 148 -11.04 9.38 16.97
C LEU A 148 -11.19 8.10 17.80
N ALA A 149 -12.42 7.67 18.06
CA ALA A 149 -12.69 6.44 18.81
C ALA A 149 -12.15 5.20 18.08
N ALA A 150 -12.43 5.08 16.77
CA ALA A 150 -11.93 3.97 15.95
C ALA A 150 -10.40 3.93 15.90
N ASN A 151 -9.76 5.09 15.68
CA ASN A 151 -8.30 5.17 15.61
C ASN A 151 -7.63 4.84 16.95
N ILE A 152 -8.16 5.33 18.08
CA ILE A 152 -7.62 5.00 19.40
C ILE A 152 -7.71 3.50 19.65
N PHE A 153 -8.83 2.88 19.31
CA PHE A 153 -9.00 1.44 19.46
C PHE A 153 -8.03 0.65 18.58
N ASN A 154 -7.86 1.08 17.30
CA ASN A 154 -6.92 0.45 16.37
C ASN A 154 -5.46 0.58 16.85
N ILE A 155 -5.04 1.78 17.28
CA ILE A 155 -3.70 2.02 17.87
C ILE A 155 -3.45 1.06 19.05
N GLY A 156 -4.44 0.88 19.93
CA GLY A 156 -4.35 -0.06 21.04
C GLY A 156 -4.17 -1.50 20.58
N ALA A 157 -4.97 -1.94 19.62
CA ALA A 157 -4.88 -3.27 19.01
C ALA A 157 -3.52 -3.51 18.35
N ASP A 158 -3.00 -2.53 17.61
CA ASP A 158 -1.70 -2.61 16.96
C ASP A 158 -0.55 -2.77 17.96
N PHE A 159 -0.53 -2.00 19.05
CA PHE A 159 0.48 -2.16 20.10
C PHE A 159 0.44 -3.55 20.75
N GLY A 160 -0.77 -4.05 20.99
CA GLY A 160 -0.96 -5.40 21.52
C GLY A 160 -0.43 -6.47 20.57
N ALA A 161 -0.74 -6.35 19.28
CA ALA A 161 -0.29 -7.28 18.24
C ALA A 161 1.22 -7.24 18.03
N MET A 162 1.82 -6.05 17.96
CA MET A 162 3.28 -5.90 17.89
C MET A 162 3.98 -6.56 19.07
N THR A 163 3.41 -6.40 20.28
CA THR A 163 3.92 -7.04 21.48
C THR A 163 3.81 -8.55 21.42
N LYS A 164 2.67 -9.09 21.00
CA LYS A 164 2.47 -10.54 20.81
C LYS A 164 3.37 -11.11 19.74
N ALA A 165 3.58 -10.40 18.64
CA ALA A 165 4.51 -10.80 17.60
C ALA A 165 5.95 -10.84 18.14
N LEU A 166 6.38 -9.83 18.91
CA LEU A 166 7.72 -9.84 19.54
C LEU A 166 7.91 -11.03 20.50
N GLN A 167 6.85 -11.37 21.26
CA GLN A 167 6.86 -12.52 22.19
C GLN A 167 7.00 -13.87 21.47
N LEU A 168 6.77 -13.98 20.15
CA LEU A 168 7.07 -15.21 19.40
C LEU A 168 8.57 -15.50 19.35
N ILE A 169 9.40 -14.46 19.33
CA ILE A 169 10.87 -14.60 19.27
C ILE A 169 11.48 -14.52 20.68
N PHE A 170 10.92 -13.64 21.51
CA PHE A 170 11.39 -13.38 22.87
C PHE A 170 10.27 -13.58 23.88
N PRO A 171 9.92 -14.85 24.23
CA PRO A 171 8.80 -15.16 25.13
C PRO A 171 8.94 -14.57 26.53
N SER A 172 10.17 -14.27 26.96
CA SER A 172 10.45 -13.70 28.30
C SER A 172 10.13 -12.22 28.43
N PHE A 173 9.86 -11.50 27.34
CA PHE A 173 9.52 -10.09 27.43
C PHE A 173 8.12 -9.90 28.03
N PRO A 174 8.00 -9.10 29.11
CA PRO A 174 6.72 -8.88 29.77
C PRO A 174 5.81 -8.02 28.87
N PHE A 175 4.52 -8.40 28.77
CA PHE A 175 3.57 -7.79 27.85
C PHE A 175 3.41 -6.27 28.12
N GLY A 176 3.08 -5.87 29.35
CA GLY A 176 2.79 -4.47 29.69
C GLY A 176 3.96 -3.51 29.39
N PRO A 177 5.18 -3.75 29.92
CA PRO A 177 6.35 -2.93 29.59
C PRO A 177 6.67 -2.87 28.09
N THR A 178 6.43 -3.93 27.35
CA THR A 178 6.67 -3.95 25.88
C THR A 178 5.66 -3.11 25.11
N VAL A 179 4.38 -3.15 25.49
CA VAL A 179 3.34 -2.24 24.94
C VAL A 179 3.72 -0.78 25.20
N ILE A 180 4.13 -0.46 26.43
CA ILE A 180 4.57 0.90 26.77
C ILE A 180 5.80 1.31 25.96
N PHE A 181 6.76 0.41 25.77
CA PHE A 181 7.95 0.67 24.96
C PHE A 181 7.59 1.01 23.50
N PHE A 182 6.72 0.22 22.86
CA PHE A 182 6.27 0.52 21.49
C PHE A 182 5.51 1.85 21.41
N GLY A 183 4.59 2.09 22.36
CA GLY A 183 3.83 3.33 22.37
C GLY A 183 4.69 4.57 22.61
N VAL A 184 5.57 4.54 23.60
CA VAL A 184 6.44 5.67 23.92
C VAL A 184 7.47 5.90 22.80
N SER A 185 8.10 4.84 22.29
CA SER A 185 9.07 4.97 21.19
C SER A 185 8.40 5.52 19.92
N GLY A 186 7.22 5.03 19.54
CA GLY A 186 6.44 5.53 18.41
C GLY A 186 6.06 7.01 18.58
N LEU A 187 5.60 7.40 19.77
CA LEU A 187 5.26 8.78 20.09
C LEU A 187 6.48 9.72 20.01
N LEU A 188 7.61 9.30 20.59
CA LEU A 188 8.85 10.08 20.52
C LEU A 188 9.35 10.22 19.08
N MET A 189 9.30 9.15 18.29
CA MET A 189 9.65 9.21 16.89
C MET A 189 8.75 10.19 16.13
N GLN A 190 7.45 10.18 16.37
CA GLN A 190 6.48 11.05 15.70
C GLN A 190 6.65 12.54 16.10
N ILE A 191 7.03 12.82 17.33
CA ILE A 191 7.25 14.20 17.82
C ILE A 191 8.60 14.77 17.36
N PHE A 192 9.67 13.94 17.37
CA PHE A 192 11.04 14.44 17.17
C PHE A 192 11.61 14.14 15.78
N MET A 193 11.04 13.21 15.03
CA MET A 193 11.48 12.92 13.66
C MET A 193 10.46 13.46 12.65
N SER A 194 10.95 14.03 11.55
CA SER A 194 10.06 14.39 10.44
C SER A 194 9.46 13.14 9.83
N TYR A 195 8.15 13.15 9.56
CA TYR A 195 7.43 12.03 9.00
C TYR A 195 8.09 11.45 7.73
N GLY A 196 8.55 12.29 6.82
CA GLY A 196 9.20 11.85 5.58
C GLY A 196 10.47 11.00 5.79
N ARG A 197 11.28 11.28 6.84
CA ARG A 197 12.43 10.44 7.19
C ARG A 197 12.00 9.11 7.80
N TYR A 198 11.06 9.17 8.69
CA TYR A 198 10.49 8.03 9.38
C TYR A 198 9.83 7.05 8.40
N ALA A 199 8.89 7.52 7.59
CA ALA A 199 8.18 6.72 6.59
C ALA A 199 9.12 6.10 5.55
N LYS A 200 10.21 6.81 5.17
CA LYS A 200 11.22 6.29 4.23
C LYS A 200 11.85 4.98 4.71
N TYR A 201 12.11 4.83 5.99
CA TYR A 201 12.69 3.60 6.54
C TYR A 201 11.64 2.53 6.78
N LEU A 202 10.48 2.89 7.29
CA LEU A 202 9.42 1.94 7.64
C LEU A 202 8.76 1.28 6.44
N LYS A 203 8.65 1.99 5.31
CA LYS A 203 8.12 1.37 4.08
C LYS A 203 8.93 0.15 3.62
N TYR A 204 10.22 0.06 3.96
CA TYR A 204 11.01 -1.14 3.68
C TYR A 204 10.61 -2.32 4.57
N LEU A 205 10.12 -2.06 5.79
CA LEU A 205 9.59 -3.12 6.65
C LEU A 205 8.26 -3.67 6.11
N ALA A 206 7.43 -2.83 5.49
CA ALA A 206 6.22 -3.28 4.82
C ALA A 206 6.50 -4.24 3.65
N LEU A 207 7.71 -4.19 3.05
CA LEU A 207 8.12 -5.16 2.02
C LEU A 207 8.13 -6.61 2.52
N VAL A 208 8.18 -6.82 3.83
CA VAL A 208 8.08 -8.18 4.40
C VAL A 208 6.73 -8.83 4.06
N LEU A 209 5.68 -8.05 3.80
CA LEU A 209 4.39 -8.58 3.32
C LEU A 209 4.52 -9.31 1.98
N PHE A 210 5.51 -8.98 1.16
CA PHE A 210 5.83 -9.75 -0.04
C PHE A 210 6.26 -11.19 0.25
N SER A 211 6.59 -11.53 1.52
CA SER A 211 6.80 -12.93 1.93
C SER A 211 5.56 -13.78 1.66
N TYR A 212 4.34 -13.22 1.78
CA TYR A 212 3.12 -13.94 1.41
C TYR A 212 3.04 -14.21 -0.09
N VAL A 213 3.47 -13.25 -0.92
CA VAL A 213 3.56 -13.45 -2.38
C VAL A 213 4.54 -14.58 -2.70
N ILE A 214 5.71 -14.57 -2.07
CA ILE A 214 6.73 -15.61 -2.26
C ILE A 214 6.20 -16.96 -1.76
N THR A 215 5.57 -17.00 -0.58
CA THR A 215 4.97 -18.21 -0.01
C THR A 215 3.95 -18.84 -0.95
N ALA A 216 3.16 -18.03 -1.66
CA ALA A 216 2.17 -18.52 -2.62
C ALA A 216 2.77 -19.36 -3.78
N PHE A 217 4.05 -19.14 -4.11
CA PHE A 217 4.77 -19.96 -5.11
C PHE A 217 5.39 -21.23 -4.51
N TYR A 218 5.53 -21.32 -3.20
CA TYR A 218 6.05 -22.51 -2.52
C TYR A 218 4.94 -23.47 -2.08
N VAL A 219 3.74 -22.94 -1.89
CA VAL A 219 2.58 -23.72 -1.47
C VAL A 219 1.83 -24.24 -2.70
N GLN A 220 1.30 -25.45 -2.62
CA GLN A 220 0.43 -26.01 -3.68
C GLN A 220 -0.94 -25.33 -3.62
N ILE A 221 -1.07 -24.17 -4.25
CA ILE A 221 -2.33 -23.44 -4.39
C ILE A 221 -3.07 -23.98 -5.62
N ASP A 222 -4.34 -24.36 -5.45
CA ASP A 222 -5.23 -24.61 -6.58
C ASP A 222 -5.64 -23.29 -7.23
N TRP A 223 -4.85 -22.84 -8.20
CA TRP A 223 -5.09 -21.58 -8.91
C TRP A 223 -6.41 -21.57 -9.69
N ASN A 224 -6.95 -22.73 -10.09
CA ASN A 224 -8.26 -22.80 -10.75
C ASN A 224 -9.36 -22.42 -9.77
N SER A 225 -9.32 -22.96 -8.55
CA SER A 225 -10.24 -22.57 -7.49
C SER A 225 -10.07 -21.10 -7.10
N VAL A 226 -8.82 -20.61 -6.96
CA VAL A 226 -8.56 -19.20 -6.69
C VAL A 226 -9.20 -18.30 -7.75
N LEU A 227 -8.97 -18.57 -9.04
CA LEU A 227 -9.54 -17.77 -10.14
C LEU A 227 -11.07 -17.85 -10.14
N TYR A 228 -11.64 -19.04 -9.92
CA TYR A 228 -13.09 -19.21 -9.83
C TYR A 228 -13.68 -18.33 -8.72
N TYR A 229 -13.19 -18.47 -7.49
CA TYR A 229 -13.68 -17.71 -6.33
C TYR A 229 -13.34 -16.21 -6.38
N THR A 230 -12.34 -15.81 -7.16
CA THR A 230 -12.04 -14.38 -7.38
C THR A 230 -13.11 -13.70 -8.24
N VAL A 231 -13.72 -14.44 -9.20
CA VAL A 231 -14.71 -13.87 -10.13
C VAL A 231 -16.13 -14.16 -9.69
N VAL A 232 -16.36 -15.32 -9.04
CA VAL A 232 -17.69 -15.76 -8.60
C VAL A 232 -17.84 -15.56 -7.09
N PRO A 233 -18.56 -14.52 -6.64
CA PRO A 233 -18.77 -14.27 -5.22
C PRO A 233 -19.52 -15.40 -4.53
N HIS A 234 -19.02 -15.84 -3.40
CA HIS A 234 -19.71 -16.78 -2.51
C HIS A 234 -19.98 -16.12 -1.17
N PHE A 235 -21.23 -16.16 -0.73
CA PHE A 235 -21.65 -15.53 0.52
C PHE A 235 -22.69 -16.42 1.23
N ASP A 236 -22.38 -16.83 2.48
CA ASP A 236 -23.21 -17.76 3.26
C ASP A 236 -24.16 -17.02 4.24
N PHE A 237 -24.12 -15.69 4.32
CA PHE A 237 -24.92 -14.84 5.19
C PHE A 237 -24.89 -15.21 6.69
N SER A 238 -23.86 -15.96 7.13
CA SER A 238 -23.66 -16.25 8.55
C SER A 238 -23.21 -15.00 9.32
N LYS A 239 -23.52 -14.96 10.63
CA LYS A 239 -23.11 -13.82 11.49
C LYS A 239 -21.61 -13.56 11.43
N ASP A 240 -20.80 -14.61 11.53
CA ASP A 240 -19.33 -14.52 11.49
C ASP A 240 -18.83 -14.02 10.14
N GLN A 241 -19.46 -14.46 9.03
CA GLN A 241 -19.06 -14.00 7.71
C GLN A 241 -19.42 -12.52 7.48
N ILE A 242 -20.61 -12.07 7.92
CA ILE A 242 -21.01 -10.67 7.83
C ILE A 242 -20.03 -9.79 8.63
N LEU A 243 -19.69 -10.19 9.88
CA LEU A 243 -18.74 -9.49 10.72
C LEU A 243 -17.35 -9.42 10.05
N LEU A 244 -16.88 -10.53 9.49
CA LEU A 244 -15.57 -10.58 8.84
C LEU A 244 -15.53 -9.77 7.55
N VAL A 245 -16.60 -9.79 6.73
CA VAL A 245 -16.71 -8.93 5.53
C VAL A 245 -16.73 -7.46 5.92
N CYS A 246 -17.43 -7.09 6.99
CA CYS A 246 -17.38 -5.73 7.53
C CYS A 246 -15.94 -5.35 7.95
N GLY A 247 -15.23 -6.27 8.60
CA GLY A 247 -13.83 -6.09 8.96
C GLY A 247 -12.92 -5.91 7.74
N ILE A 248 -13.06 -6.77 6.71
CA ILE A 248 -12.30 -6.65 5.44
C ILE A 248 -12.53 -5.27 4.81
N LEU A 249 -13.79 -4.85 4.70
CA LEU A 249 -14.13 -3.55 4.15
C LEU A 249 -13.60 -2.41 5.01
N GLY A 250 -13.63 -2.56 6.33
CA GLY A 250 -13.19 -1.52 7.27
C GLY A 250 -11.68 -1.33 7.32
N THR A 251 -10.90 -2.40 7.13
CA THR A 251 -9.45 -2.31 7.03
C THR A 251 -8.97 -1.93 5.63
N THR A 252 -9.72 -2.27 4.56
CA THR A 252 -9.37 -1.94 3.18
C THR A 252 -9.82 -0.52 2.79
N ILE A 253 -11.03 -0.09 3.24
CA ILE A 253 -11.59 1.23 2.96
C ILE A 253 -11.63 2.02 4.27
N SER A 254 -10.44 2.24 4.82
CA SER A 254 -10.25 2.72 6.19
C SER A 254 -10.50 4.21 6.34
N PRO A 255 -11.35 4.63 7.30
CA PRO A 255 -11.71 6.03 7.46
C PRO A 255 -10.52 6.92 7.85
N TYR A 256 -9.53 6.42 8.56
CA TYR A 256 -8.36 7.19 8.96
C TYR A 256 -7.49 7.60 7.76
N LEU A 257 -7.43 6.76 6.71
CA LEU A 257 -6.69 7.06 5.50
C LEU A 257 -7.31 8.21 4.70
N PHE A 258 -8.61 8.44 4.81
CA PHE A 258 -9.29 9.55 4.12
C PHE A 258 -8.80 10.91 4.61
N PHE A 259 -8.75 11.08 5.94
CA PHE A 259 -8.24 12.30 6.54
C PHE A 259 -6.74 12.45 6.34
N TRP A 260 -6.00 11.34 6.51
CA TRP A 260 -4.57 11.30 6.28
C TRP A 260 -4.21 11.72 4.86
N GLN A 261 -4.76 11.05 3.84
CA GLN A 261 -4.46 11.33 2.44
C GLN A 261 -4.75 12.77 2.06
N THR A 262 -5.93 13.29 2.47
CA THR A 262 -6.32 14.66 2.18
C THR A 262 -5.30 15.66 2.74
N SER A 263 -4.85 15.48 3.98
CA SER A 263 -3.93 16.39 4.66
C SER A 263 -2.49 16.24 4.18
N GLN A 264 -2.04 15.02 3.86
CA GLN A 264 -0.69 14.78 3.34
C GLN A 264 -0.47 15.39 1.94
N GLU A 265 -1.45 15.32 1.06
CA GLU A 265 -1.39 15.99 -0.25
C GLU A 265 -1.18 17.51 -0.12
N ILE A 266 -1.79 18.11 0.89
CA ILE A 266 -1.63 19.53 1.18
C ILE A 266 -0.23 19.81 1.71
N GLU A 267 0.22 19.04 2.69
CA GLU A 267 1.53 19.24 3.30
C GLU A 267 2.68 19.03 2.31
N GLU A 268 2.61 18.00 1.46
CA GLU A 268 3.63 17.80 0.42
C GLU A 268 3.66 18.94 -0.59
N LYS A 269 2.50 19.41 -1.03
CA LYS A 269 2.42 20.52 -1.97
C LYS A 269 2.97 21.81 -1.35
N GLN A 270 2.65 22.07 -0.08
CA GLN A 270 3.18 23.23 0.65
C GLN A 270 4.70 23.11 0.84
N LEU A 271 5.20 21.92 1.19
CA LEU A 271 6.63 21.67 1.35
C LEU A 271 7.39 21.90 0.04
N ALA A 272 6.87 21.38 -1.08
CA ALA A 272 7.46 21.56 -2.41
C ALA A 272 7.52 23.05 -2.80
N GLN A 273 6.47 23.81 -2.51
CA GLN A 273 6.43 25.26 -2.75
C GLN A 273 7.35 26.03 -1.82
N GLY A 274 7.41 25.69 -0.53
CA GLY A 274 8.32 26.28 0.43
C GLY A 274 9.78 26.14 -0.01
N ILE A 275 10.18 24.93 -0.41
CA ILE A 275 11.52 24.66 -0.94
C ILE A 275 11.79 25.50 -2.20
N ALA A 276 10.83 25.59 -3.13
CA ALA A 276 10.96 26.39 -4.34
C ALA A 276 11.12 27.89 -4.05
N ASN A 277 10.54 28.39 -2.95
CA ASN A 277 10.60 29.78 -2.51
C ASN A 277 11.71 30.04 -1.48
N GLY A 278 12.56 29.06 -1.17
CA GLY A 278 13.65 29.21 -0.18
C GLY A 278 13.19 29.26 1.27
N VAL A 279 11.96 28.83 1.56
CA VAL A 279 11.39 28.81 2.93
C VAL A 279 11.73 27.46 3.59
N ALA A 280 12.17 27.48 4.83
CA ALA A 280 12.44 26.26 5.57
C ALA A 280 11.14 25.43 5.79
N PRO A 281 11.19 24.09 5.76
CA PRO A 281 10.00 23.24 5.86
C PRO A 281 9.10 23.51 7.09
N GLY A 282 9.67 23.99 8.21
CA GLY A 282 8.91 24.33 9.42
C GLY A 282 8.23 25.68 9.42
N ASP A 283 8.59 26.57 8.48
CA ASP A 283 8.12 27.96 8.44
C ASP A 283 7.02 28.17 7.38
N VAL A 284 6.60 27.10 6.68
CA VAL A 284 5.53 27.15 5.68
C VAL A 284 4.17 27.28 6.40
N GLU A 285 3.49 28.42 6.23
CA GLU A 285 2.16 28.62 6.83
C GLU A 285 1.10 27.72 6.18
N THR A 286 0.47 26.87 7.01
CA THR A 286 -0.75 26.12 6.60
C THR A 286 -1.91 27.10 6.48
N GLY A 287 -2.61 27.08 5.34
CA GLY A 287 -3.76 27.95 5.08
C GLY A 287 -3.50 29.10 4.12
N THR A 288 -2.28 29.26 3.60
CA THR A 288 -2.03 30.13 2.44
C THR A 288 -2.78 29.59 1.21
N LYS A 289 -3.39 30.49 0.44
CA LYS A 289 -4.03 30.11 -0.84
C LYS A 289 -3.00 29.38 -1.71
N MET A 290 -3.23 28.08 -1.88
CA MET A 290 -2.39 27.28 -2.77
C MET A 290 -2.67 27.67 -4.23
N PRO A 291 -1.64 27.73 -5.08
CA PRO A 291 -1.86 27.87 -6.51
C PRO A 291 -2.67 26.69 -7.03
N ALA A 292 -3.50 26.98 -8.05
CA ALA A 292 -4.31 25.96 -8.68
C ALA A 292 -3.47 24.74 -9.10
N SER A 293 -3.94 23.54 -8.78
CA SER A 293 -3.24 22.32 -9.16
C SER A 293 -3.28 22.15 -10.68
N THR A 294 -2.12 21.86 -11.26
CA THR A 294 -2.01 21.59 -12.69
C THR A 294 -2.61 20.22 -13.04
N ALA A 295 -3.05 20.06 -14.29
CA ALA A 295 -3.53 18.76 -14.77
C ALA A 295 -2.48 17.64 -14.65
N LYS A 296 -1.17 18.01 -14.74
CA LYS A 296 -0.06 17.08 -14.56
C LYS A 296 0.06 16.62 -13.10
N GLU A 297 -0.07 17.53 -12.13
CA GLU A 297 -0.05 17.19 -10.70
C GLU A 297 -1.20 16.24 -10.35
N ILE A 298 -2.42 16.53 -10.81
CA ILE A 298 -3.59 15.67 -10.59
C ILE A 298 -3.39 14.29 -11.23
N LYS A 299 -2.77 14.22 -12.41
CA LYS A 299 -2.47 12.94 -13.07
C LYS A 299 -1.43 12.13 -12.28
N ASN A 300 -0.38 12.78 -11.78
CA ASN A 300 0.66 12.13 -10.99
C ASN A 300 0.11 11.60 -9.68
N MET A 301 -0.66 12.41 -8.93
CA MET A 301 -1.37 12.00 -7.72
C MET A 301 -2.26 10.77 -7.98
N ARG A 302 -3.02 10.76 -9.08
CA ARG A 302 -3.85 9.60 -9.43
C ARG A 302 -3.01 8.33 -9.64
N VAL A 303 -1.90 8.41 -10.37
CA VAL A 303 -1.02 7.26 -10.59
C VAL A 303 -0.43 6.77 -9.28
N ASP A 304 0.01 7.67 -8.40
CA ASP A 304 0.55 7.34 -7.08
C ASP A 304 -0.48 6.58 -6.23
N ILE A 305 -1.69 7.12 -6.09
CA ILE A 305 -2.76 6.50 -5.29
C ILE A 305 -3.17 5.14 -5.84
N TRP A 306 -3.47 5.06 -7.15
CA TRP A 306 -3.90 3.80 -7.74
C TRP A 306 -2.82 2.71 -7.64
N SER A 307 -1.53 3.10 -7.74
CA SER A 307 -0.41 2.18 -7.56
C SER A 307 -0.28 1.73 -6.10
N GLY A 308 -0.37 2.65 -5.14
CA GLY A 308 -0.32 2.31 -3.71
C GLY A 308 -1.45 1.37 -3.30
N MET A 309 -2.70 1.70 -3.69
CA MET A 309 -3.88 0.88 -3.41
C MET A 309 -3.83 -0.49 -4.10
N PHE A 310 -3.25 -0.58 -5.31
CA PHE A 310 -3.05 -1.85 -5.99
C PHE A 310 -2.09 -2.77 -5.23
N ILE A 311 -0.98 -2.22 -4.72
CA ILE A 311 0.00 -2.99 -3.94
C ILE A 311 -0.63 -3.51 -2.65
N SER A 312 -1.38 -2.70 -1.92
CA SER A 312 -2.12 -3.11 -0.72
C SER A 312 -3.11 -4.22 -1.02
N ASN A 313 -3.98 -4.04 -2.02
CA ASN A 313 -4.94 -5.09 -2.40
C ASN A 313 -4.29 -6.39 -2.89
N MET A 314 -3.12 -6.30 -3.50
CA MET A 314 -2.33 -7.47 -3.87
C MET A 314 -1.83 -8.21 -2.62
N ALA A 315 -1.39 -7.50 -1.58
CA ALA A 315 -1.03 -8.10 -0.31
C ALA A 315 -2.24 -8.83 0.32
N MET A 316 -3.39 -8.17 0.40
CA MET A 316 -4.66 -8.79 0.84
C MET A 316 -4.95 -10.09 0.09
N PHE A 317 -4.90 -10.06 -1.26
CA PHE A 317 -5.17 -11.25 -2.09
C PHE A 317 -4.24 -12.42 -1.73
N PHE A 318 -2.94 -12.16 -1.63
CA PHE A 318 -1.96 -13.22 -1.34
C PHE A 318 -2.03 -13.68 0.12
N ILE A 319 -2.32 -12.83 1.08
CA ILE A 319 -2.53 -13.23 2.47
C ILE A 319 -3.72 -14.20 2.56
N ILE A 320 -4.87 -13.86 1.97
CA ILE A 320 -6.05 -14.73 1.94
C ILE A 320 -5.71 -16.05 1.23
N ALA A 321 -5.06 -16.01 0.06
CA ALA A 321 -4.73 -17.20 -0.72
C ALA A 321 -3.79 -18.15 0.02
N VAL A 322 -2.72 -17.62 0.63
CA VAL A 322 -1.75 -18.42 1.39
C VAL A 322 -2.38 -19.00 2.65
N CYS A 323 -3.12 -18.21 3.43
CA CYS A 323 -3.78 -18.71 4.63
C CYS A 323 -4.85 -19.76 4.30
N SER A 324 -5.54 -19.63 3.16
CA SER A 324 -6.46 -20.66 2.66
C SER A 324 -5.75 -21.96 2.35
N ALA A 325 -4.63 -21.89 1.66
CA ALA A 325 -3.89 -23.08 1.25
C ALA A 325 -3.08 -23.72 2.38
N THR A 326 -2.71 -22.98 3.42
CA THR A 326 -1.87 -23.47 4.53
C THR A 326 -2.67 -23.77 5.79
N LEU A 327 -3.56 -22.88 6.21
CA LEU A 327 -4.30 -23.00 7.47
C LEU A 327 -5.63 -23.74 7.25
N PHE A 328 -6.47 -23.26 6.34
CA PHE A 328 -7.78 -23.88 6.07
C PHE A 328 -7.66 -25.33 5.61
N SER A 329 -6.72 -25.64 4.71
CA SER A 329 -6.48 -26.99 4.20
C SER A 329 -6.04 -27.97 5.31
N HIS A 330 -5.45 -27.48 6.41
CA HIS A 330 -5.03 -28.28 7.56
C HIS A 330 -6.01 -28.22 8.74
N GLY A 331 -7.21 -27.66 8.54
CA GLY A 331 -8.27 -27.60 9.55
C GLY A 331 -8.09 -26.50 10.60
N VAL A 332 -7.15 -25.59 10.42
CA VAL A 332 -6.99 -24.40 11.28
C VAL A 332 -7.95 -23.33 10.79
N THR A 333 -9.13 -23.24 11.41
CA THR A 333 -10.21 -22.33 10.99
C THR A 333 -10.33 -21.06 11.83
N ASN A 334 -9.56 -20.95 12.92
CA ASN A 334 -9.58 -19.79 13.81
C ASN A 334 -8.15 -19.40 14.19
N ILE A 335 -7.79 -18.18 13.92
CA ILE A 335 -6.50 -17.61 14.30
C ILE A 335 -6.67 -16.96 15.68
N GLY A 336 -6.31 -17.73 16.72
CA GLY A 336 -6.38 -17.28 18.11
C GLY A 336 -5.11 -16.58 18.58
N THR A 337 -3.98 -16.80 17.91
CA THR A 337 -2.68 -16.29 18.34
C THR A 337 -1.84 -15.77 17.16
N ALA A 338 -0.87 -14.91 17.48
CA ALA A 338 0.12 -14.47 16.49
C ALA A 338 0.93 -15.67 15.91
N ALA A 339 1.09 -16.76 16.68
CA ALA A 339 1.75 -17.97 16.20
C ALA A 339 0.94 -18.68 15.11
N ASP A 340 -0.39 -18.72 15.24
CA ASP A 340 -1.27 -19.31 14.23
C ASP A 340 -1.17 -18.54 12.91
N ALA A 341 -1.20 -17.21 12.98
CA ALA A 341 -1.04 -16.37 11.78
C ALA A 341 0.34 -16.55 11.14
N ALA A 342 1.41 -16.60 11.94
CA ALA A 342 2.77 -16.81 11.46
C ALA A 342 2.97 -18.19 10.84
N ALA A 343 2.23 -19.21 11.27
CA ALA A 343 2.31 -20.58 10.73
C ALA A 343 1.97 -20.64 9.23
N ALA A 344 1.20 -19.69 8.70
CA ALA A 344 0.91 -19.59 7.27
C ALA A 344 2.18 -19.40 6.41
N LEU A 345 3.25 -18.82 6.97
CA LEU A 345 4.52 -18.60 6.28
C LEU A 345 5.49 -19.79 6.39
N ARG A 346 5.20 -20.80 7.21
CA ARG A 346 6.12 -21.94 7.44
C ARG A 346 6.49 -22.72 6.18
N PRO A 347 5.59 -22.94 5.20
CA PRO A 347 5.96 -23.67 3.99
C PRO A 347 7.11 -23.01 3.19
N PHE A 348 7.21 -21.69 3.23
CA PHE A 348 8.30 -20.94 2.61
C PHE A 348 9.49 -20.75 3.57
N ALA A 349 9.20 -20.25 4.77
CA ALA A 349 10.22 -19.72 5.67
C ALA A 349 10.68 -20.73 6.75
N GLY A 350 10.02 -21.90 6.88
CA GLY A 350 10.34 -22.88 7.91
C GLY A 350 10.30 -22.27 9.31
N GLU A 351 11.35 -22.43 10.08
CA GLU A 351 11.47 -21.84 11.42
C GLU A 351 11.62 -20.32 11.42
N PHE A 352 12.02 -19.71 10.27
CA PHE A 352 12.08 -18.25 10.11
C PHE A 352 10.69 -17.60 9.93
N ALA A 353 9.60 -18.37 9.81
CA ALA A 353 8.25 -17.85 9.66
C ALA A 353 7.87 -16.90 10.80
N TYR A 354 8.22 -17.25 12.03
CA TYR A 354 7.98 -16.40 13.19
C TYR A 354 8.75 -15.08 13.14
N LEU A 355 10.01 -15.12 12.69
CA LEU A 355 10.84 -13.92 12.53
C LEU A 355 10.26 -12.99 11.45
N LEU A 356 9.91 -13.54 10.28
CA LEU A 356 9.32 -12.77 9.18
C LEU A 356 7.98 -12.14 9.59
N PHE A 357 7.12 -12.91 10.22
CA PHE A 357 5.83 -12.41 10.73
C PHE A 357 6.04 -11.29 11.75
N THR A 358 6.95 -11.48 12.70
CA THR A 358 7.25 -10.48 13.74
C THR A 358 7.77 -9.18 13.14
N ILE A 359 8.74 -9.26 12.22
CA ILE A 359 9.27 -8.08 11.51
C ILE A 359 8.16 -7.39 10.71
N GLY A 360 7.29 -8.17 10.05
CA GLY A 360 6.16 -7.66 9.30
C GLY A 360 5.19 -6.88 10.20
N ILE A 361 4.65 -7.52 11.24
CA ILE A 361 3.67 -6.92 12.16
C ILE A 361 4.24 -5.68 12.87
N ILE A 362 5.48 -5.76 13.37
CA ILE A 362 6.13 -4.61 14.01
C ILE A 362 6.37 -3.49 12.99
N GLY A 363 6.83 -3.83 11.78
CA GLY A 363 7.11 -2.85 10.74
C GLY A 363 5.88 -2.09 10.28
N VAL A 364 4.80 -2.81 9.95
CA VAL A 364 3.56 -2.18 9.50
C VAL A 364 2.85 -1.46 10.66
N GLY A 365 2.91 -2.00 11.89
CA GLY A 365 2.35 -1.32 13.06
C GLY A 365 3.06 -0.01 13.39
N LEU A 366 4.41 0.00 13.33
CA LEU A 366 5.18 1.24 13.47
C LEU A 366 4.89 2.26 12.36
N LEU A 367 4.50 1.84 11.15
CA LEU A 367 4.08 2.72 10.08
C LEU A 367 2.63 3.20 10.26
N ALA A 368 1.72 2.31 10.64
CA ALA A 368 0.29 2.60 10.75
C ALA A 368 -0.06 3.48 11.97
N VAL A 369 0.55 3.25 13.14
CA VAL A 369 0.25 4.02 14.36
C VAL A 369 0.42 5.54 14.18
N PRO A 370 1.49 6.07 13.57
CA PRO A 370 1.59 7.50 13.27
C PRO A 370 0.53 8.01 12.31
N VAL A 371 0.11 7.20 11.34
CA VAL A 371 -0.95 7.55 10.39
C VAL A 371 -2.30 7.61 11.09
N LEU A 372 -2.61 6.64 11.96
CA LEU A 372 -3.81 6.61 12.80
C LEU A 372 -3.86 7.81 13.76
N ALA A 373 -2.79 8.04 14.52
CA ALA A 373 -2.72 9.14 15.48
C ALA A 373 -2.71 10.51 14.76
N GLY A 374 -1.99 10.61 13.64
CA GLY A 374 -1.94 11.81 12.81
C GLY A 374 -3.29 12.14 12.20
N SER A 375 -4.00 11.15 11.62
CA SER A 375 -5.33 11.36 11.03
C SER A 375 -6.35 11.83 12.07
N ALA A 376 -6.33 11.26 13.28
CA ALA A 376 -7.14 11.73 14.41
C ALA A 376 -6.81 13.19 14.77
N ALA A 377 -5.53 13.53 14.82
CA ALA A 377 -5.07 14.89 15.14
C ALA A 377 -5.44 15.90 14.04
N TYR A 378 -5.36 15.53 12.76
CA TYR A 378 -5.87 16.34 11.64
C TYR A 378 -7.37 16.57 11.78
N ALA A 379 -8.16 15.49 11.93
CA ALA A 379 -9.61 15.59 12.02
C ALA A 379 -10.06 16.49 13.18
N VAL A 380 -9.48 16.32 14.36
CA VAL A 380 -9.82 17.15 15.53
C VAL A 380 -9.37 18.60 15.32
N SER A 381 -8.10 18.82 14.96
CA SER A 381 -7.56 20.17 14.84
C SER A 381 -8.27 20.99 13.76
N GLU A 382 -8.60 20.38 12.62
CA GLU A 382 -9.35 21.02 11.54
C GLU A 382 -10.80 21.32 11.95
N SER A 383 -11.44 20.41 12.72
CA SER A 383 -12.80 20.59 13.22
C SER A 383 -12.92 21.81 14.14
N PHE A 384 -11.89 22.06 14.96
CA PHE A 384 -11.86 23.20 15.87
C PHE A 384 -11.12 24.42 15.30
N GLY A 385 -10.48 24.30 14.14
CA GLY A 385 -9.72 25.39 13.51
C GLY A 385 -8.40 25.68 14.22
N TRP A 386 -7.78 24.69 14.85
CA TRP A 386 -6.47 24.81 15.49
C TRP A 386 -5.35 24.71 14.46
N LYS A 387 -4.15 25.18 14.85
CA LYS A 387 -2.94 24.96 14.05
C LYS A 387 -2.56 23.49 14.05
N PHE A 388 -2.27 22.93 12.88
CA PHE A 388 -1.97 21.52 12.68
C PHE A 388 -0.87 21.33 11.62
N GLY A 389 -0.33 20.13 11.54
CA GLY A 389 0.62 19.70 10.52
C GLY A 389 1.84 18.99 11.12
N LEU A 390 2.28 17.91 10.48
CA LEU A 390 3.47 17.15 10.87
C LEU A 390 4.77 17.87 10.52
N ASN A 391 4.71 18.84 9.61
CA ASN A 391 5.85 19.69 9.27
C ASN A 391 6.04 20.84 10.26
N ARG A 392 5.09 21.06 11.20
CA ARG A 392 5.19 22.08 12.25
C ARG A 392 5.88 21.54 13.49
N ARG A 393 6.57 22.41 14.21
CA ARG A 393 7.18 22.04 15.49
C ARG A 393 6.11 21.91 16.59
N LEU A 394 6.38 21.06 17.59
CA LEU A 394 5.50 20.87 18.76
C LEU A 394 5.02 22.19 19.39
N LYS A 395 5.92 23.19 19.49
CA LYS A 395 5.60 24.50 20.08
C LYS A 395 4.56 25.30 19.29
N GLU A 396 4.45 25.08 17.99
CA GLU A 396 3.58 25.79 17.05
C GLU A 396 2.20 25.14 16.92
N ALA A 397 2.11 23.81 17.08
CA ALA A 397 0.90 23.00 16.95
C ALA A 397 0.64 22.15 18.21
N LYS A 398 0.66 22.77 19.40
CA LYS A 398 0.54 22.05 20.69
C LYS A 398 -0.72 21.18 20.80
N ALA A 399 -1.86 21.69 20.30
CA ALA A 399 -3.11 20.93 20.34
C ALA A 399 -3.07 19.71 19.44
N PHE A 400 -2.51 19.84 18.23
CA PHE A 400 -2.34 18.73 17.28
C PHE A 400 -1.50 17.59 17.87
N TYR A 401 -0.31 17.92 18.42
CA TYR A 401 0.53 16.92 19.08
C TYR A 401 -0.04 16.42 20.39
N GLY A 402 -0.88 17.24 21.07
CA GLY A 402 -1.64 16.83 22.25
C GLY A 402 -2.66 15.72 21.91
N ILE A 403 -3.36 15.81 20.78
CA ILE A 403 -4.28 14.75 20.32
C ILE A 403 -3.51 13.48 19.94
N ILE A 404 -2.37 13.60 19.24
CA ILE A 404 -1.49 12.46 18.96
C ILE A 404 -1.11 11.75 20.26
N SER A 405 -0.61 12.52 21.25
CA SER A 405 -0.18 11.97 22.54
C SER A 405 -1.34 11.32 23.28
N LEU A 406 -2.52 11.93 23.28
CA LEU A 406 -3.73 11.41 23.91
C LEU A 406 -4.15 10.07 23.26
N ALA A 407 -4.18 10.02 21.93
CA ALA A 407 -4.56 8.81 21.19
C ALA A 407 -3.61 7.64 21.50
N VAL A 408 -2.30 7.90 21.53
CA VAL A 408 -1.29 6.89 21.86
C VAL A 408 -1.40 6.44 23.33
N ILE A 409 -1.55 7.38 24.28
CA ILE A 409 -1.65 7.05 25.72
C ILE A 409 -2.91 6.22 26.01
N VAL A 410 -4.06 6.62 25.46
CA VAL A 410 -5.30 5.87 25.61
C VAL A 410 -5.19 4.51 24.91
N GLY A 411 -4.60 4.44 23.71
CA GLY A 411 -4.32 3.19 23.01
C GLY A 411 -3.44 2.23 23.82
N ILE A 412 -2.38 2.73 24.47
CA ILE A 412 -1.59 1.94 25.42
C ILE A 412 -2.49 1.40 26.54
N GLY A 413 -3.32 2.27 27.12
CA GLY A 413 -4.23 1.94 28.24
C GLY A 413 -5.21 0.81 27.89
N LEU A 414 -5.70 0.74 26.65
CA LEU A 414 -6.61 -0.31 26.20
C LEU A 414 -6.03 -1.73 26.30
N ASN A 415 -4.72 -1.89 26.30
CA ASN A 415 -4.08 -3.20 26.43
C ASN A 415 -4.13 -3.75 27.88
N PHE A 416 -4.56 -2.96 28.85
CA PHE A 416 -4.64 -3.36 30.26
C PHE A 416 -6.08 -3.69 30.71
N ILE A 417 -7.07 -3.62 29.81
CA ILE A 417 -8.48 -3.96 30.10
C ILE A 417 -8.83 -5.44 29.89
N GLY A 418 -7.84 -6.27 29.51
CA GLY A 418 -8.01 -7.72 29.37
C GLY A 418 -8.55 -8.20 28.02
N LEU A 419 -8.56 -7.35 26.99
CA LEU A 419 -8.88 -7.78 25.62
C LEU A 419 -7.72 -8.58 25.01
N ASP A 420 -8.06 -9.67 24.33
CA ASP A 420 -7.07 -10.40 23.52
C ASP A 420 -6.61 -9.55 22.32
N PRO A 421 -5.30 -9.34 22.15
CA PRO A 421 -4.79 -8.44 21.10
C PRO A 421 -5.16 -8.86 19.67
N ILE A 422 -5.22 -10.15 19.36
CA ILE A 422 -5.57 -10.62 18.02
C ILE A 422 -7.05 -10.39 17.73
N LYS A 423 -7.92 -10.67 18.70
CA LYS A 423 -9.34 -10.34 18.58
C LYS A 423 -9.57 -8.83 18.48
N ALA A 424 -8.80 -8.04 19.24
CA ALA A 424 -8.86 -6.58 19.17
C ALA A 424 -8.56 -6.05 17.78
N LEU A 425 -7.62 -6.65 17.03
CA LEU A 425 -7.34 -6.29 15.63
C LEU A 425 -8.56 -6.49 14.73
N ILE A 426 -9.22 -7.65 14.82
CA ILE A 426 -10.43 -7.92 14.02
C ILE A 426 -11.57 -6.95 14.42
N TYR A 427 -11.75 -6.70 15.72
CA TYR A 427 -12.76 -5.76 16.17
C TYR A 427 -12.46 -4.32 15.74
N SER A 428 -11.20 -3.90 15.68
CA SER A 428 -10.83 -2.58 15.16
C SER A 428 -11.16 -2.45 13.67
N ALA A 429 -10.90 -3.50 12.88
CA ALA A 429 -11.28 -3.55 11.48
C ALA A 429 -12.81 -3.44 11.31
N VAL A 430 -13.59 -4.18 12.11
CA VAL A 430 -15.06 -4.11 12.10
C VAL A 430 -15.55 -2.72 12.50
N LEU A 431 -14.96 -2.11 13.53
CA LEU A 431 -15.31 -0.75 13.97
C LEU A 431 -15.05 0.28 12.85
N ASN A 432 -13.91 0.18 12.16
CA ASN A 432 -13.62 0.99 10.99
C ASN A 432 -14.68 0.80 9.89
N GLY A 433 -15.11 -0.45 9.63
CA GLY A 433 -16.16 -0.78 8.67
C GLY A 433 -17.53 -0.17 9.02
N ILE A 434 -17.84 -0.05 10.31
CA ILE A 434 -19.07 0.60 10.79
C ILE A 434 -18.99 2.13 10.67
N VAL A 435 -17.82 2.71 10.93
CA VAL A 435 -17.61 4.17 10.91
C VAL A 435 -17.48 4.72 9.49
N ALA A 436 -16.83 3.99 8.60
CA ALA A 436 -16.49 4.46 7.26
C ALA A 436 -17.69 4.97 6.44
N PRO A 437 -18.87 4.32 6.39
CA PRO A 437 -20.01 4.81 5.57
C PRO A 437 -20.45 6.24 5.88
N VAL A 438 -20.37 6.63 7.15
CA VAL A 438 -20.73 8.00 7.58
C VAL A 438 -19.80 9.03 6.96
N ILE A 439 -18.50 8.75 6.94
CA ILE A 439 -17.47 9.66 6.40
C ILE A 439 -17.50 9.63 4.87
N LEU A 440 -17.65 8.45 4.27
CA LEU A 440 -17.74 8.26 2.82
C LEU A 440 -18.86 9.08 2.20
N TYR A 441 -20.01 9.19 2.85
CA TYR A 441 -21.11 10.04 2.40
C TYR A 441 -20.64 11.47 2.16
N PHE A 442 -19.89 12.06 3.10
CA PHE A 442 -19.39 13.43 2.97
C PHE A 442 -18.31 13.55 1.88
N ILE A 443 -17.42 12.56 1.74
CA ILE A 443 -16.40 12.56 0.70
C ILE A 443 -17.03 12.58 -0.69
N VAL A 444 -17.99 11.70 -0.97
CA VAL A 444 -18.68 11.64 -2.27
C VAL A 444 -19.47 12.91 -2.53
N ARG A 445 -20.13 13.46 -1.52
CA ARG A 445 -20.87 14.74 -1.64
C ARG A 445 -19.94 15.91 -1.94
N LEU A 446 -18.84 16.07 -1.19
CA LEU A 446 -17.88 17.16 -1.41
C LEU A 446 -17.21 17.06 -2.77
N SER A 447 -16.73 15.87 -3.16
CA SER A 447 -16.04 15.66 -4.43
C SER A 447 -16.93 15.79 -5.66
N SER A 448 -18.26 15.75 -5.49
CA SER A 448 -19.25 15.93 -6.56
C SER A 448 -19.73 17.38 -6.73
N ARG A 449 -19.47 18.27 -5.76
CA ARG A 449 -19.95 19.66 -5.75
C ARG A 449 -19.08 20.53 -6.65
N GLU A 450 -19.74 21.31 -7.51
CA GLU A 450 -19.07 22.25 -8.42
C GLU A 450 -18.52 23.49 -7.70
N ASP A 451 -19.22 23.96 -6.67
CA ASP A 451 -18.79 25.10 -5.85
C ASP A 451 -17.55 24.78 -4.97
N VAL A 452 -17.24 23.48 -4.73
CA VAL A 452 -16.06 23.01 -4.00
C VAL A 452 -14.92 22.66 -4.96
N MET A 453 -15.24 21.86 -6.00
CA MET A 453 -14.23 21.22 -6.87
C MET A 453 -14.05 21.90 -8.23
N GLY A 454 -14.93 22.85 -8.59
CA GLY A 454 -14.93 23.47 -9.91
C GLY A 454 -14.97 22.44 -11.04
N ASN A 455 -14.08 22.59 -12.01
CA ASN A 455 -13.94 21.68 -13.15
C ASN A 455 -13.40 20.28 -12.77
N ASN A 456 -12.89 20.12 -11.53
CA ASN A 456 -12.32 18.86 -11.04
C ASN A 456 -13.33 18.02 -10.24
N LYS A 457 -14.62 18.33 -10.31
CA LYS A 457 -15.69 17.51 -9.70
C LYS A 457 -15.71 16.09 -10.26
N ASN A 458 -16.32 15.17 -9.52
CA ASN A 458 -16.45 13.77 -9.93
C ASN A 458 -17.06 13.64 -11.33
N LYS A 459 -16.42 12.82 -12.17
CA LYS A 459 -17.05 12.33 -13.40
C LYS A 459 -18.13 11.31 -13.05
N ARG A 460 -19.06 11.06 -13.99
CA ARG A 460 -20.22 10.17 -13.79
C ARG A 460 -19.82 8.79 -13.23
N LEU A 461 -18.80 8.14 -13.81
CA LEU A 461 -18.34 6.83 -13.35
C LEU A 461 -17.77 6.89 -11.93
N THR A 462 -16.88 7.83 -11.65
CA THR A 462 -16.28 8.02 -10.31
C THR A 462 -17.38 8.28 -9.26
N ASN A 463 -18.42 9.04 -9.62
CA ASN A 463 -19.54 9.30 -8.72
C ASN A 463 -20.38 8.03 -8.45
N ILE A 464 -20.63 7.21 -9.48
CA ILE A 464 -21.32 5.92 -9.32
C ILE A 464 -20.52 5.00 -8.39
N VAL A 465 -19.22 4.84 -8.63
CA VAL A 465 -18.33 4.02 -7.78
C VAL A 465 -18.36 4.51 -6.34
N GLY A 466 -18.28 5.84 -6.13
CA GLY A 466 -18.35 6.40 -4.78
C GLY A 466 -19.66 6.07 -4.07
N TRP A 467 -20.82 6.24 -4.72
CA TRP A 467 -22.10 5.88 -4.12
C TRP A 467 -22.30 4.38 -3.92
N VAL A 468 -21.79 3.54 -4.84
CA VAL A 468 -21.77 2.09 -4.65
C VAL A 468 -20.98 1.73 -3.39
N THR A 469 -19.82 2.37 -3.17
CA THR A 469 -19.02 2.17 -1.96
C THR A 469 -19.80 2.55 -0.69
N VAL A 470 -20.44 3.73 -0.69
CA VAL A 470 -21.26 4.19 0.46
C VAL A 470 -22.37 3.20 0.77
N VAL A 471 -23.13 2.76 -0.25
CA VAL A 471 -24.27 1.84 -0.07
C VAL A 471 -23.78 0.46 0.38
N PHE A 472 -22.75 -0.08 -0.27
CA PHE A 472 -22.24 -1.41 0.05
C PHE A 472 -21.70 -1.48 1.48
N MET A 473 -20.85 -0.53 1.88
CA MET A 473 -20.36 -0.46 3.25
C MET A 473 -21.47 -0.12 4.26
N GLY A 474 -22.42 0.74 3.88
CA GLY A 474 -23.56 1.07 4.74
C GLY A 474 -24.44 -0.14 5.04
N VAL A 475 -24.76 -0.94 4.02
CA VAL A 475 -25.54 -2.18 4.18
C VAL A 475 -24.78 -3.18 5.04
N THR A 476 -23.49 -3.37 4.79
CA THR A 476 -22.64 -4.29 5.57
C THR A 476 -22.53 -3.85 7.03
N ALA A 477 -22.33 -2.54 7.29
CA ALA A 477 -22.29 -1.99 8.63
C ALA A 477 -23.60 -2.21 9.39
N LEU A 478 -24.77 -1.93 8.77
CA LEU A 478 -26.08 -2.14 9.38
C LEU A 478 -26.34 -3.64 9.64
N ALA A 479 -25.97 -4.52 8.70
CA ALA A 479 -26.07 -5.96 8.90
C ALA A 479 -25.19 -6.42 10.06
N THR A 480 -23.96 -5.91 10.17
CA THR A 480 -23.06 -6.21 11.30
C THR A 480 -23.64 -5.74 12.63
N ILE A 481 -24.13 -4.50 12.69
CA ILE A 481 -24.79 -3.98 13.91
C ILE A 481 -25.98 -4.88 14.29
N TYR A 482 -26.82 -5.23 13.32
CA TYR A 482 -27.95 -6.13 13.58
C TYR A 482 -27.49 -7.47 14.14
N THR A 483 -26.44 -8.09 13.58
CA THR A 483 -25.94 -9.39 14.06
C THR A 483 -25.28 -9.35 15.44
N LEU A 484 -24.77 -8.18 15.86
CA LEU A 484 -24.21 -7.99 17.21
C LEU A 484 -25.29 -7.93 18.32
N PHE A 485 -26.52 -7.50 17.98
CA PHE A 485 -27.62 -7.35 18.93
C PHE A 485 -28.69 -8.44 18.79
N SER A 486 -28.63 -9.32 17.79
CA SER A 486 -29.49 -10.49 17.59
C SER A 486 -28.83 -11.77 18.07
#